data_770c50818a01b2c4d96757d7ba43658a
#
_entry.id   770c50818a01b2c4d96757d7ba43658a
#
_cell.length_a   1.000
_cell.length_b   1.000
_cell.length_c   1.000
_cell.angle_alpha   90.00
_cell.angle_beta   90.00
_cell.angle_gamma   90.00
#
_symmetry.space_group_name_H-M   'P 1'
#
loop_
_entity.id
_entity.type
_entity.pdbx_description
1 polymer ?
#
loop_
_entity_poly.entity_id
_entity_poly.type
_entity_poly.pdbx_seq_one_letter_code
_entity_poly.pdbx_strand_id
1 'polypeptide(L)' 'RGALRTVRRRGGFEAVVRALMAESGFPITDAPRPGDVGLVEHPVAGLACAIRCALGWTVKGPAGVALGAFPTRVAWRV' A
#
# COMPACT_ATOMS: atom_id res chain seq x y z
N ARG A 1 6.32 -22.22 0.37
CA ARG A 1 5.71 -22.15 -0.97
C ARG A 1 4.29 -21.62 -0.90
N GLY A 2 3.49 -22.16 0.00
CA GLY A 2 2.14 -21.66 0.19
C GLY A 2 2.10 -20.21 0.58
N ALA A 3 3.07 -19.76 1.39
CA ALA A 3 3.17 -18.37 1.80
C ALA A 3 3.40 -17.44 0.60
N LEU A 4 4.24 -17.84 -0.34
CA LEU A 4 4.50 -17.06 -1.54
C LEU A 4 3.24 -16.94 -2.41
N ARG A 5 2.51 -18.04 -2.55
CA ARG A 5 1.26 -18.00 -3.30
C ARG A 5 0.24 -17.08 -2.64
N THR A 6 0.15 -17.15 -1.31
CA THR A 6 -0.76 -16.30 -0.56
C THR A 6 -0.41 -14.84 -0.75
N VAL A 7 0.88 -14.49 -0.70
CA VAL A 7 1.32 -13.11 -0.89
C VAL A 7 1.01 -12.60 -2.29
N ARG A 8 1.05 -13.45 -3.30
CA ARG A 8 0.73 -13.05 -4.66
C ARG A 8 -0.75 -12.75 -4.86
N ARG A 9 -1.61 -13.36 -4.07
CA ARG A 9 -3.03 -13.08 -4.14
C ARG A 9 -3.29 -11.73 -3.53
N ARG A 10 -4.22 -11.03 -4.13
CA ARG A 10 -4.58 -9.69 -3.70
C ARG A 10 -4.95 -9.64 -2.21
N GLY A 11 -5.82 -10.56 -1.78
CA GLY A 11 -6.24 -10.63 -0.38
C GLY A 11 -5.10 -11.07 0.54
N GLY A 12 -4.25 -12.00 0.07
CA GLY A 12 -3.10 -12.46 0.84
C GLY A 12 -2.06 -11.37 1.04
N PHE A 13 -1.79 -10.59 0.01
CA PHE A 13 -0.86 -9.47 0.10
C PHE A 13 -1.36 -8.42 1.10
N GLU A 14 -2.62 -8.06 1.02
CA GLU A 14 -3.20 -7.10 1.95
C GLU A 14 -3.12 -7.60 3.38
N ALA A 15 -3.44 -8.86 3.62
CA ALA A 15 -3.41 -9.45 4.96
C ALA A 15 -2.00 -9.42 5.54
N VAL A 16 -0.99 -9.73 4.74
CA VAL A 16 0.41 -9.70 5.19
C VAL A 16 0.82 -8.27 5.56
N VAL A 17 0.51 -7.30 4.73
CA VAL A 17 0.87 -5.90 5.00
C VAL A 17 0.15 -5.39 6.24
N ARG A 18 -1.15 -5.70 6.39
CA ARG A 18 -1.90 -5.29 7.58
C ARG A 18 -1.29 -5.86 8.85
N ALA A 19 -0.87 -7.13 8.81
CA ALA A 19 -0.25 -7.77 9.97
C ALA A 19 1.09 -7.12 10.31
N LEU A 20 1.92 -6.86 9.31
CA LEU A 20 3.21 -6.22 9.51
C LEU A 20 3.06 -4.82 10.11
N MET A 21 2.12 -4.04 9.60
CA MET A 21 1.90 -2.69 10.11
C MET A 21 1.35 -2.71 11.53
N ALA A 22 0.48 -3.66 11.84
CA ALA A 22 -0.05 -3.81 13.20
C ALA A 22 1.06 -4.18 14.19
N GLU A 23 1.93 -5.11 13.81
CA GLU A 23 3.07 -5.51 14.65
C GLU A 23 4.04 -4.36 14.87
N SER A 24 4.18 -3.51 13.87
CA SER A 24 5.05 -2.33 13.95
C SER A 24 4.44 -1.18 14.74
N GLY A 25 3.18 -1.29 15.11
CA GLY A 25 2.51 -0.28 15.92
C GLY A 25 1.98 0.92 15.15
N PHE A 26 1.87 0.84 13.83
CA PHE A 26 1.36 1.94 13.02
C PHE A 26 -0.16 1.90 12.99
N PRO A 27 -0.85 2.97 13.42
CA PRO A 27 -2.31 3.00 13.39
C PRO A 27 -2.84 3.23 11.98
N ILE A 28 -4.01 2.64 11.70
CA ILE A 28 -4.74 2.90 10.47
C ILE A 28 -5.26 4.32 10.51
N THR A 29 -5.22 5.02 9.38
CA THR A 29 -5.76 6.36 9.23
C THR A 29 -6.65 6.45 8.00
N ASP A 30 -7.73 7.22 8.10
CA ASP A 30 -8.60 7.54 6.97
C ASP A 30 -8.26 8.91 6.36
N ALA A 31 -7.27 9.60 6.93
CA ALA A 31 -6.82 10.90 6.48
C ALA A 31 -5.29 10.92 6.32
N PRO A 32 -4.75 10.18 5.33
CA PRO A 32 -3.30 10.09 5.16
C PRO A 32 -2.67 11.44 4.85
N ARG A 33 -1.50 11.66 5.45
CA ARG A 33 -0.71 12.87 5.27
C ARG A 33 0.62 12.53 4.60
N PRO A 34 1.33 13.49 4.03
CA PRO A 34 2.64 13.22 3.42
C PRO A 34 3.55 12.45 4.38
N GLY A 35 4.14 11.38 3.87
CA GLY A 35 4.96 10.47 4.66
C GLY A 35 4.24 9.22 5.13
N ASP A 36 2.91 9.19 5.11
CA ASP A 36 2.15 8.00 5.49
C ASP A 36 2.24 6.93 4.40
N VAL A 37 2.03 5.69 4.81
CA VAL A 37 2.10 4.52 3.92
C VAL A 37 0.70 3.99 3.67
N GLY A 38 0.44 3.50 2.48
CA GLY A 38 -0.85 2.92 2.17
C GLY A 38 -0.79 1.82 1.14
N LEU A 39 -1.90 1.10 1.03
CA LEU A 39 -2.16 0.17 -0.07
C LEU A 39 -3.13 0.85 -1.01
N VAL A 40 -2.74 0.96 -2.26
CA VAL A 40 -3.54 1.62 -3.29
C VAL A 40 -3.77 0.69 -4.46
N GLU A 41 -4.80 0.98 -5.24
CA GLU A 41 -5.12 0.19 -6.42
C GLU A 41 -4.57 0.87 -7.65
N HIS A 42 -3.52 0.28 -8.18
CA HIS A 42 -2.89 0.77 -9.40
C HIS A 42 -3.55 0.07 -10.60
N PRO A 43 -3.85 0.80 -11.68
CA PRO A 43 -4.58 0.22 -12.82
C PRO A 43 -3.84 -0.92 -13.52
N VAL A 44 -2.52 -0.95 -13.44
CA VAL A 44 -1.72 -2.00 -14.08
C VAL A 44 -1.19 -2.99 -13.06
N ALA A 45 -0.61 -2.50 -11.97
CA ALA A 45 0.04 -3.36 -10.97
C ALA A 45 -0.95 -4.01 -10.00
N GLY A 46 -2.18 -3.54 -9.95
CA GLY A 46 -3.15 -4.00 -8.96
C GLY A 46 -2.88 -3.38 -7.61
N LEU A 47 -3.03 -4.15 -6.55
CA LEU A 47 -2.80 -3.65 -5.20
C LEU A 47 -1.31 -3.43 -4.97
N ALA A 48 -0.93 -2.25 -4.56
CA ALA A 48 0.47 -1.87 -4.39
C ALA A 48 0.68 -1.02 -3.14
N CYS A 49 1.87 -1.15 -2.55
CA CYS A 49 2.29 -0.27 -1.46
C CYS A 49 2.68 1.09 -2.03
N ALA A 50 2.30 2.14 -1.33
CA ALA A 50 2.56 3.51 -1.78
C ALA A 50 2.91 4.40 -0.61
N ILE A 51 3.58 5.50 -0.90
CA ILE A 51 3.90 6.53 0.08
C ILE A 51 3.12 7.78 -0.27
N ARG A 52 2.41 8.33 0.70
CA ARG A 52 1.65 9.56 0.51
C ARG A 52 2.60 10.74 0.37
N CYS A 53 2.35 11.57 -0.62
CA CYS A 53 3.03 12.84 -0.79
C CYS A 53 1.99 13.95 -0.98
N ALA A 54 2.45 15.18 -1.10
CA ALA A 54 1.55 16.32 -1.18
C ALA A 54 0.61 16.25 -2.38
N LEU A 55 1.03 15.62 -3.47
CA LEU A 55 0.26 15.55 -4.72
C LEU A 55 -0.51 14.25 -4.90
N GLY A 56 -0.40 13.31 -3.97
CA GLY A 56 -1.08 12.03 -4.09
C GLY A 56 -0.25 10.88 -3.57
N TRP A 57 -0.35 9.73 -4.21
CA TRP A 57 0.38 8.52 -3.83
C TRP A 57 1.51 8.26 -4.79
N THR A 58 2.68 7.93 -4.25
CA THR A 58 3.84 7.52 -5.05
C THR A 58 3.95 6.01 -5.01
N VAL A 59 3.83 5.38 -6.16
CA VAL A 59 3.92 3.93 -6.32
C VAL A 59 5.14 3.59 -7.16
N LYS A 60 5.99 2.68 -6.67
CA LYS A 60 7.12 2.19 -7.44
C LYS A 60 6.71 0.90 -8.15
N GLY A 61 6.84 0.88 -9.45
CA GLY A 61 6.53 -0.28 -10.28
C GLY A 61 7.70 -0.68 -11.17
N PRO A 62 7.52 -1.72 -11.99
CA PRO A 62 8.58 -2.21 -12.87
C PRO A 62 9.06 -1.16 -13.88
N ALA A 63 8.17 -0.28 -14.30
CA ALA A 63 8.49 0.77 -15.27
C ALA A 63 8.96 2.06 -14.63
N GLY A 64 9.13 2.09 -13.30
CA GLY A 64 9.58 3.27 -12.57
C GLY A 64 8.57 3.71 -11.52
N VAL A 65 8.60 5.01 -11.20
CA VAL A 65 7.75 5.58 -10.16
C VAL A 65 6.55 6.27 -10.81
N ALA A 66 5.35 5.99 -10.27
CA ALA A 66 4.13 6.64 -10.71
C ALA A 66 3.57 7.47 -9.56
N LEU A 67 3.07 8.66 -9.89
CA LEU A 67 2.43 9.55 -8.94
C LEU A 67 0.98 9.75 -9.39
N GLY A 68 0.03 9.59 -8.46
CA GLY A 68 -1.36 9.79 -8.80
C GLY A 68 -2.29 9.65 -7.62
N ALA A 69 -3.56 9.96 -7.86
CA ALA A 69 -4.62 9.85 -6.87
C ALA A 69 -5.28 8.48 -6.98
N PHE A 70 -4.51 7.42 -6.73
CA PHE A 70 -5.00 6.06 -6.82
C PHE A 70 -6.02 5.77 -5.71
N PRO A 71 -7.05 4.94 -5.97
CA PRO A 71 -7.97 4.54 -4.91
C PRO A 71 -7.21 3.88 -3.76
N THR A 72 -7.49 4.35 -2.55
CA THR A 72 -6.79 3.88 -1.36
C THR A 72 -7.58 2.75 -0.71
N ARG A 73 -6.93 1.61 -0.50
CA ARG A 73 -7.53 0.48 0.18
C ARG A 73 -7.45 0.64 1.68
N VAL A 74 -6.27 0.98 2.18
CA VAL A 74 -6.01 1.22 3.59
C VAL A 74 -4.75 2.07 3.68
N ALA A 75 -4.66 2.89 4.72
CA ALA A 75 -3.47 3.72 4.97
C ALA A 75 -3.11 3.68 6.45
N TRP A 76 -1.83 3.90 6.74
CA TRP A 76 -1.30 3.91 8.09
C TRP A 76 -0.52 5.19 8.32
N ARG A 77 -0.65 5.70 9.53
CA ARG A 77 0.13 6.87 9.97
C ARG A 77 1.49 6.38 10.46
N VAL A 78 2.50 6.81 9.78
CA VAL A 78 3.88 6.39 10.04
C VAL A 78 4.68 7.48 10.75
#